data_36a94ceecbfd4d9a2314b3737057765b
#
_entry.id   36a94ceecbfd4d9a2314b3737057765b
#
_cell.length_a   1.000
_cell.length_b   1.000
_cell.length_c   1.000
_cell.angle_alpha   90.00
_cell.angle_beta   90.00
_cell.angle_gamma   90.00
#
_symmetry.space_group_name_H-M   'P 1'
#
loop_
_entity.id
_entity.type
_entity.pdbx_description
1 polymer ?
#
loop_
_entity_poly.entity_id
_entity_poly.type
_entity_poly.pdbx_seq_one_letter_code
_entity_poly.pdbx_strand_id
1 'polypeptide(L)'
;MPSATQHFGKEAFVPSNQTVIRWLGNAGFFINSRGTCIMVDPLLIGFDMPLLIEPPILPEEVPALDAILITHSDNDHFSIPTCEQLAAVCQEYHSTLYVDSLMKHLRLPSFGHSLTDTFHIKDIAVSLTPAWHTWQNEFGGFDHVFQREDYCGFLIQTADGLVWAPGDSRFLPKFLRLPTPDVIFFDFSDDGWHIGLDNAVKVANAYPDAQLLLSHWGTVDAPGMKPFNADPKDLEGRIVNPERIHVLAPGETFVLNATQKNKIRMEEMIFNLGEKAVSEHYTGDVYISGLLQNTEYDINQLAFEPGCYNDWHIHPDASQVLLILEGEGYYQEEGKPKRLLVKGDVI
;
A
#
# COMPACT_ATOMS: atom_id res chain seq x y z
N MET A 1 16.31 9.49 16.04
CA MET A 1 16.09 8.06 16.40
C MET A 1 14.65 7.88 16.82
N PRO A 2 14.01 6.76 16.50
CA PRO A 2 12.68 6.44 16.98
C PRO A 2 12.67 6.24 18.51
N SER A 3 11.47 6.20 19.09
CA SER A 3 11.29 5.86 20.50
C SER A 3 11.74 4.43 20.79
N ALA A 4 11.90 4.08 22.08
CA ALA A 4 12.32 2.75 22.48
C ALA A 4 11.38 1.66 21.96
N THR A 5 11.94 0.53 21.53
CA THR A 5 11.20 -0.61 21.04
C THR A 5 10.14 -1.10 22.03
N GLN A 6 8.96 -1.38 21.52
CA GLN A 6 7.84 -2.01 22.22
C GLN A 6 7.76 -3.48 21.78
N HIS A 7 8.25 -4.39 22.61
CA HIS A 7 8.20 -5.81 22.29
C HIS A 7 6.76 -6.33 22.31
N PHE A 8 6.47 -7.27 21.42
CA PHE A 8 5.20 -7.97 21.36
C PHE A 8 5.42 -9.48 21.14
N GLY A 9 4.46 -10.29 21.53
CA GLY A 9 4.54 -11.74 21.42
C GLY A 9 3.37 -12.31 20.64
N LYS A 10 3.09 -13.61 20.89
CA LYS A 10 2.04 -14.38 20.19
C LYS A 10 0.63 -13.81 20.30
N GLU A 11 0.37 -12.97 21.28
CA GLU A 11 -0.92 -12.27 21.40
C GLU A 11 -1.22 -11.35 20.22
N ALA A 12 -0.19 -10.82 19.53
CA ALA A 12 -0.35 -10.00 18.34
C ALA A 12 -0.84 -10.79 17.11
N PHE A 13 -0.73 -12.12 17.14
CA PHE A 13 -1.13 -13.02 16.04
C PHE A 13 -2.55 -13.59 16.23
N VAL A 14 -3.19 -13.28 17.35
CA VAL A 14 -4.56 -13.74 17.62
C VAL A 14 -5.55 -12.97 16.74
N PRO A 15 -6.57 -13.64 16.16
CA PRO A 15 -7.63 -12.97 15.42
C PRO A 15 -8.32 -11.88 16.25
N SER A 16 -8.57 -10.75 15.62
CA SER A 16 -9.32 -9.63 16.19
C SER A 16 -10.43 -9.18 15.23
N ASN A 17 -11.21 -8.20 15.61
CA ASN A 17 -12.21 -7.59 14.72
C ASN A 17 -11.68 -6.38 13.94
N GLN A 18 -10.38 -6.14 13.97
CA GLN A 18 -9.71 -4.99 13.36
C GLN A 18 -8.41 -5.42 12.70
N THR A 19 -7.97 -4.65 11.72
CA THR A 19 -6.62 -4.75 11.17
C THR A 19 -5.66 -3.94 12.04
N VAL A 20 -4.60 -4.61 12.51
CA VAL A 20 -3.56 -4.04 13.36
C VAL A 20 -2.24 -4.07 12.61
N ILE A 21 -1.55 -2.93 12.60
CA ILE A 21 -0.24 -2.76 11.95
C ILE A 21 0.80 -2.44 13.02
N ARG A 22 2.01 -2.99 12.89
CA ARG A 22 3.16 -2.69 13.75
C ARG A 22 4.38 -2.45 12.88
N TRP A 23 5.10 -1.36 13.14
CA TRP A 23 6.39 -1.15 12.50
C TRP A 23 7.45 -2.06 13.13
N LEU A 24 8.20 -2.79 12.31
CA LEU A 24 9.25 -3.71 12.78
C LEU A 24 10.65 -3.06 12.83
N GLY A 25 10.76 -1.82 12.39
CA GLY A 25 12.01 -1.11 12.13
C GLY A 25 12.35 -1.13 10.64
N ASN A 26 13.24 -0.24 10.20
CA ASN A 26 13.60 -0.01 8.81
C ASN A 26 12.35 0.09 7.91
N ALA A 27 12.27 -0.68 6.83
CA ALA A 27 11.10 -0.80 5.96
C ALA A 27 10.06 -1.83 6.45
N GLY A 28 10.36 -2.58 7.52
CA GLY A 28 9.59 -3.74 7.96
C GLY A 28 8.27 -3.41 8.64
N PHE A 29 7.20 -4.12 8.27
CA PHE A 29 5.89 -4.03 8.92
C PHE A 29 5.27 -5.40 9.14
N PHE A 30 4.57 -5.54 10.28
CA PHE A 30 3.67 -6.65 10.57
C PHE A 30 2.23 -6.18 10.48
N ILE A 31 1.39 -6.95 9.80
CA ILE A 31 -0.04 -6.70 9.64
C ILE A 31 -0.80 -7.93 10.11
N ASN A 32 -1.69 -7.76 11.08
CA ASN A 32 -2.72 -8.74 11.43
C ASN A 32 -4.07 -8.21 10.99
N SER A 33 -4.58 -8.68 9.87
CA SER A 33 -5.92 -8.35 9.38
C SER A 33 -6.89 -9.43 9.83
N ARG A 34 -7.52 -9.21 11.00
CA ARG A 34 -8.57 -10.06 11.56
C ARG A 34 -8.16 -11.54 11.71
N GLY A 35 -6.86 -11.81 11.85
CA GLY A 35 -6.28 -13.15 11.99
C GLY A 35 -5.52 -13.65 10.77
N THR A 36 -5.54 -12.90 9.65
CA THR A 36 -4.57 -13.11 8.56
C THR A 36 -3.32 -12.31 8.87
N CYS A 37 -2.21 -12.99 9.12
CA CYS A 37 -0.95 -12.42 9.58
C CYS A 37 0.09 -12.42 8.48
N ILE A 38 0.54 -11.23 8.09
CA ILE A 38 1.58 -11.06 7.07
C ILE A 38 2.69 -10.12 7.56
N MET A 39 3.89 -10.27 7.01
CA MET A 39 4.96 -9.30 7.16
C MET A 39 5.37 -8.73 5.80
N VAL A 40 5.78 -7.47 5.76
CA VAL A 40 6.36 -6.80 4.60
C VAL A 40 7.79 -6.45 4.97
N ASP A 41 8.75 -6.84 4.15
CA ASP A 41 10.20 -6.55 4.28
C ASP A 41 10.75 -6.72 5.71
N PRO A 42 10.52 -7.86 6.39
CA PRO A 42 10.92 -8.02 7.78
C PRO A 42 12.44 -8.11 7.92
N LEU A 43 13.04 -7.12 8.57
CA LEU A 43 14.44 -7.12 9.00
C LEU A 43 14.49 -7.35 10.52
N LEU A 44 14.42 -8.60 10.97
CA LEU A 44 14.45 -8.95 12.39
C LEU A 44 15.87 -9.30 12.86
N ILE A 45 16.66 -9.91 11.99
CA ILE A 45 18.06 -10.33 12.24
C ILE A 45 18.88 -10.26 10.96
N GLY A 46 20.20 -10.33 11.09
CA GLY A 46 21.12 -10.64 9.99
C GLY A 46 21.42 -9.48 9.04
N PHE A 47 21.24 -8.24 9.48
CA PHE A 47 21.71 -7.09 8.73
C PHE A 47 23.22 -6.91 8.87
N ASP A 48 23.87 -6.42 7.84
CA ASP A 48 25.33 -6.22 7.80
C ASP A 48 25.81 -4.90 8.41
N MET A 49 24.88 -4.00 8.75
CA MET A 49 25.17 -2.76 9.47
C MET A 49 24.59 -2.80 10.89
N PRO A 50 25.19 -2.09 11.87
CA PRO A 50 24.66 -2.03 13.21
C PRO A 50 23.26 -1.40 13.26
N LEU A 51 22.34 -2.02 14.00
CA LEU A 51 21.01 -1.47 14.25
C LEU A 51 21.01 -0.66 15.55
N LEU A 52 20.31 0.47 15.55
CA LEU A 52 20.11 1.36 16.71
C LEU A 52 18.89 0.95 17.56
N ILE A 53 18.18 -0.08 17.14
CA ILE A 53 16.98 -0.61 17.79
C ILE A 53 17.15 -2.09 18.05
N GLU A 54 16.44 -2.60 19.04
CA GLU A 54 16.20 -4.04 19.19
C GLU A 54 15.01 -4.45 18.31
N PRO A 55 15.01 -5.65 17.72
CA PRO A 55 13.84 -6.12 16.97
C PRO A 55 12.63 -6.24 17.92
N PRO A 56 11.43 -5.81 17.53
CA PRO A 56 10.27 -5.83 18.42
C PRO A 56 9.70 -7.24 18.65
N ILE A 57 10.13 -8.21 17.86
CA ILE A 57 9.89 -9.65 18.01
C ILE A 57 11.07 -10.41 17.42
N LEU A 58 11.47 -11.50 18.04
CA LEU A 58 12.48 -12.40 17.47
C LEU A 58 11.83 -13.44 16.56
N PRO A 59 12.52 -13.93 15.52
CA PRO A 59 11.96 -14.93 14.60
C PRO A 59 11.42 -16.18 15.30
N GLU A 60 12.10 -16.66 16.36
CA GLU A 60 11.69 -17.83 17.16
C GLU A 60 10.42 -17.60 18.00
N GLU A 61 10.01 -16.36 18.20
CA GLU A 61 8.80 -16.00 18.94
C GLU A 61 7.57 -15.91 18.03
N VAL A 62 7.76 -15.89 16.70
CA VAL A 62 6.68 -15.83 15.72
C VAL A 62 5.96 -17.19 15.65
N PRO A 63 4.67 -17.26 16.00
CA PRO A 63 3.96 -18.54 16.07
C PRO A 63 3.54 -19.07 14.70
N ALA A 64 3.10 -18.19 13.81
CA ALA A 64 2.68 -18.50 12.44
C ALA A 64 2.52 -17.23 11.62
N LEU A 65 2.81 -17.33 10.32
CA LEU A 65 2.56 -16.31 9.31
C LEU A 65 1.83 -16.93 8.10
N ASP A 66 0.88 -16.21 7.56
CA ASP A 66 0.23 -16.60 6.31
C ASP A 66 1.12 -16.26 5.12
N ALA A 67 1.76 -15.09 5.14
CA ALA A 67 2.74 -14.74 4.11
C ALA A 67 3.80 -13.73 4.57
N ILE A 68 4.89 -13.71 3.82
CA ILE A 68 5.88 -12.62 3.81
C ILE A 68 5.92 -12.03 2.41
N LEU A 69 5.80 -10.69 2.33
CA LEU A 69 5.91 -9.92 1.11
C LEU A 69 7.28 -9.24 1.08
N ILE A 70 8.05 -9.40 0.01
CA ILE A 70 9.35 -8.76 -0.15
C ILE A 70 9.31 -7.85 -1.37
N THR A 71 9.66 -6.56 -1.19
CA THR A 71 9.60 -5.57 -2.26
C THR A 71 10.74 -5.70 -3.25
N HIS A 72 11.96 -6.03 -2.78
CA HIS A 72 13.15 -6.20 -3.61
C HIS A 72 14.25 -6.96 -2.85
N SER A 73 15.41 -7.15 -3.50
CA SER A 73 16.47 -8.06 -3.02
C SER A 73 17.50 -7.45 -2.08
N ASP A 74 17.40 -6.17 -1.74
CA ASP A 74 18.38 -5.54 -0.84
C ASP A 74 18.26 -6.13 0.56
N ASN A 75 19.40 -6.30 1.24
CA ASN A 75 19.46 -7.10 2.47
C ASN A 75 18.77 -6.47 3.69
N ASP A 76 18.41 -5.21 3.61
CA ASP A 76 17.59 -4.49 4.58
C ASP A 76 16.07 -4.65 4.33
N HIS A 77 15.68 -5.28 3.20
CA HIS A 77 14.32 -5.68 2.84
C HIS A 77 14.19 -7.21 2.76
N PHE A 78 15.09 -7.85 2.01
CA PHE A 78 15.19 -9.30 1.92
C PHE A 78 16.27 -9.81 2.85
N SER A 79 16.03 -9.77 4.17
CA SER A 79 16.92 -10.43 5.14
C SER A 79 16.82 -11.94 5.00
N ILE A 80 17.81 -12.54 4.34
CA ILE A 80 17.88 -13.99 4.18
C ILE A 80 17.84 -14.71 5.54
N PRO A 81 18.63 -14.30 6.58
CA PRO A 81 18.56 -14.94 7.88
C PRO A 81 17.18 -14.88 8.54
N THR A 82 16.47 -13.75 8.43
CA THR A 82 15.10 -13.62 8.93
C THR A 82 14.16 -14.58 8.20
N CYS A 83 14.21 -14.59 6.86
CA CYS A 83 13.33 -15.43 6.04
C CYS A 83 13.58 -16.92 6.26
N GLU A 84 14.85 -17.36 6.40
CA GLU A 84 15.20 -18.76 6.68
C GLU A 84 14.72 -19.20 8.06
N GLN A 85 14.82 -18.36 9.09
CA GLN A 85 14.30 -18.70 10.42
C GLN A 85 12.79 -18.74 10.48
N LEU A 86 12.11 -17.90 9.70
CA LEU A 86 10.66 -17.89 9.62
C LEU A 86 10.08 -18.98 8.70
N ALA A 87 10.92 -19.68 7.92
CA ALA A 87 10.45 -20.66 6.92
C ALA A 87 9.62 -21.80 7.52
N ALA A 88 9.84 -22.18 8.79
CA ALA A 88 9.08 -23.23 9.46
C ALA A 88 7.66 -22.79 9.87
N VAL A 89 7.40 -21.49 9.97
CA VAL A 89 6.15 -20.91 10.47
C VAL A 89 5.44 -20.02 9.44
N CYS A 90 6.08 -19.71 8.30
CA CYS A 90 5.51 -18.93 7.20
C CYS A 90 5.02 -19.86 6.09
N GLN A 91 3.77 -19.67 5.65
CA GLN A 91 3.17 -20.52 4.63
C GLN A 91 3.63 -20.15 3.21
N GLU A 92 3.73 -18.86 2.91
CA GLU A 92 4.01 -18.37 1.56
C GLU A 92 4.93 -17.14 1.60
N TYR A 93 5.75 -17.00 0.54
CA TYR A 93 6.57 -15.81 0.28
C TYR A 93 6.20 -15.24 -1.08
N HIS A 94 6.01 -13.94 -1.18
CA HIS A 94 5.64 -13.30 -2.44
C HIS A 94 6.56 -12.12 -2.76
N SER A 95 6.94 -12.02 -4.02
CA SER A 95 7.78 -10.93 -4.53
C SER A 95 7.71 -10.81 -6.04
N THR A 96 8.62 -10.04 -6.63
CA THR A 96 8.89 -10.02 -8.07
C THR A 96 9.43 -11.36 -8.55
N LEU A 97 9.44 -11.59 -9.87
CA LEU A 97 9.99 -12.82 -10.47
C LEU A 97 11.47 -13.02 -10.15
N TYR A 98 12.25 -11.93 -10.08
CA TYR A 98 13.67 -12.00 -9.75
C TYR A 98 13.89 -12.44 -8.29
N VAL A 99 13.26 -11.80 -7.34
CA VAL A 99 13.40 -12.11 -5.90
C VAL A 99 12.87 -13.51 -5.61
N ASP A 100 11.76 -13.92 -6.24
CA ASP A 100 11.25 -15.30 -6.16
C ASP A 100 12.31 -16.33 -6.61
N SER A 101 13.07 -16.02 -7.66
CA SER A 101 14.16 -16.90 -8.10
C SER A 101 15.22 -17.08 -7.02
N LEU A 102 15.54 -16.01 -6.26
CA LEU A 102 16.46 -16.07 -5.13
C LEU A 102 15.87 -16.87 -3.96
N MET A 103 14.60 -16.65 -3.62
CA MET A 103 13.88 -17.38 -2.58
C MET A 103 13.81 -18.88 -2.88
N LYS A 104 13.61 -19.28 -4.13
CA LYS A 104 13.62 -20.67 -4.58
C LYS A 104 14.98 -21.36 -4.40
N HIS A 105 16.08 -20.63 -4.57
CA HIS A 105 17.42 -21.16 -4.27
C HIS A 105 17.58 -21.44 -2.77
N LEU A 106 16.92 -20.69 -1.90
CA LEU A 106 16.84 -20.90 -0.46
C LEU A 106 15.77 -21.94 -0.08
N ARG A 107 15.05 -22.51 -1.04
CA ARG A 107 13.95 -23.48 -0.84
C ARG A 107 12.78 -22.92 -0.01
N LEU A 108 12.56 -21.62 -0.06
CA LEU A 108 11.38 -21.00 0.53
C LEU A 108 10.14 -21.30 -0.32
N PRO A 109 8.94 -21.46 0.26
CA PRO A 109 7.69 -21.66 -0.48
C PRO A 109 7.24 -20.34 -1.11
N SER A 110 7.87 -19.96 -2.23
CA SER A 110 7.73 -18.63 -2.81
C SER A 110 7.01 -18.59 -4.15
N PHE A 111 6.42 -17.44 -4.44
CA PHE A 111 5.67 -17.12 -5.66
C PHE A 111 6.12 -15.78 -6.22
N GLY A 112 6.55 -15.79 -7.49
CA GLY A 112 6.93 -14.60 -8.22
C GLY A 112 5.76 -14.01 -9.01
N HIS A 113 5.66 -12.69 -9.01
CA HIS A 113 4.59 -11.94 -9.65
C HIS A 113 5.12 -10.90 -10.62
N SER A 114 4.36 -10.61 -11.66
CA SER A 114 4.57 -9.45 -12.52
C SER A 114 3.93 -8.20 -11.91
N LEU A 115 4.41 -7.01 -12.29
CA LEU A 115 3.95 -5.72 -11.72
C LEU A 115 2.46 -5.41 -11.96
N THR A 116 1.76 -6.23 -12.75
CA THR A 116 0.33 -6.08 -13.02
C THR A 116 -0.52 -7.13 -12.33
N ASP A 117 0.12 -8.06 -11.61
CA ASP A 117 -0.58 -9.19 -11.00
C ASP A 117 -1.28 -8.78 -9.72
N THR A 118 -2.36 -9.48 -9.44
CA THR A 118 -3.08 -9.44 -8.17
C THR A 118 -3.26 -10.88 -7.69
N PHE A 119 -2.95 -11.10 -6.42
CA PHE A 119 -3.09 -12.41 -5.77
C PHE A 119 -3.78 -12.26 -4.42
N HIS A 120 -4.08 -13.38 -3.78
CA HIS A 120 -4.77 -13.39 -2.49
C HIS A 120 -3.98 -14.18 -1.46
N ILE A 121 -3.96 -13.66 -0.25
CA ILE A 121 -3.52 -14.34 0.97
C ILE A 121 -4.76 -14.43 1.85
N LYS A 122 -5.44 -15.57 1.83
CA LYS A 122 -6.78 -15.74 2.43
C LYS A 122 -7.75 -14.65 1.93
N ASP A 123 -8.18 -13.75 2.83
CA ASP A 123 -9.12 -12.65 2.59
C ASP A 123 -8.44 -11.33 2.17
N ILE A 124 -7.12 -11.27 2.19
CA ILE A 124 -6.35 -10.09 1.75
C ILE A 124 -6.08 -10.19 0.25
N ALA A 125 -6.45 -9.18 -0.52
CA ALA A 125 -6.01 -9.04 -1.92
C ALA A 125 -4.75 -8.17 -1.99
N VAL A 126 -3.74 -8.62 -2.73
CA VAL A 126 -2.47 -7.92 -2.89
C VAL A 126 -2.19 -7.68 -4.36
N SER A 127 -1.92 -6.44 -4.73
CA SER A 127 -1.50 -6.04 -6.08
C SER A 127 -0.11 -5.43 -6.04
N LEU A 128 0.72 -5.73 -7.04
CA LEU A 128 2.03 -5.11 -7.13
C LEU A 128 1.94 -3.70 -7.72
N THR A 129 2.74 -2.79 -7.19
CA THR A 129 2.96 -1.45 -7.75
C THR A 129 4.38 -1.33 -8.29
N PRO A 130 4.62 -0.53 -9.36
CA PRO A 130 5.97 -0.36 -9.86
C PRO A 130 6.85 0.40 -8.86
N ALA A 131 8.12 0.04 -8.83
CA ALA A 131 9.17 0.75 -8.12
C ALA A 131 10.41 0.93 -9.02
N TRP A 132 11.33 1.81 -8.63
CA TRP A 132 12.56 2.07 -9.35
C TRP A 132 13.70 2.35 -8.41
N HIS A 133 14.49 1.33 -8.09
CA HIS A 133 15.60 1.41 -7.14
C HIS A 133 16.88 0.73 -7.66
N THR A 134 17.19 0.87 -8.94
CA THR A 134 18.32 0.20 -9.63
C THR A 134 19.69 0.81 -9.29
N TRP A 135 19.96 1.14 -8.03
CA TRP A 135 21.21 1.77 -7.58
C TRP A 135 22.42 0.87 -7.83
N GLN A 136 22.26 -0.45 -7.74
CA GLN A 136 23.33 -1.43 -7.91
C GLN A 136 24.01 -1.31 -9.28
N ASN A 137 23.27 -0.92 -10.32
CA ASN A 137 23.80 -0.75 -11.65
C ASN A 137 24.76 0.45 -11.76
N GLU A 138 24.71 1.39 -10.80
CA GLU A 138 25.55 2.58 -10.77
C GLU A 138 26.93 2.30 -10.13
N PHE A 139 27.02 1.27 -9.26
CA PHE A 139 28.22 0.93 -8.52
C PHE A 139 28.97 -0.29 -9.10
N GLY A 140 28.30 -1.18 -9.81
CA GLY A 140 28.86 -2.42 -10.29
C GLY A 140 29.11 -3.45 -9.18
N GLY A 141 29.75 -4.56 -9.55
CA GLY A 141 30.08 -5.63 -8.58
C GLY A 141 28.98 -6.66 -8.36
N PHE A 142 27.87 -6.54 -9.08
CA PHE A 142 26.77 -7.49 -9.08
C PHE A 142 26.75 -8.31 -10.38
N ASP A 143 26.48 -9.60 -10.28
CA ASP A 143 26.35 -10.49 -11.44
C ASP A 143 25.00 -10.34 -12.18
N HIS A 144 24.09 -9.54 -11.62
CA HIS A 144 22.78 -9.24 -12.17
C HIS A 144 22.69 -7.79 -12.64
N VAL A 145 22.08 -7.58 -13.83
CA VAL A 145 21.74 -6.24 -14.30
C VAL A 145 20.30 -5.96 -13.89
N PHE A 146 20.15 -5.15 -12.86
CA PHE A 146 18.85 -4.86 -12.25
C PHE A 146 17.93 -4.09 -13.18
N GLN A 147 16.69 -4.55 -13.29
CA GLN A 147 15.62 -3.96 -14.07
C GLN A 147 14.56 -3.37 -13.14
N ARG A 148 13.66 -2.55 -13.65
CA ARG A 148 12.54 -2.00 -12.85
C ARG A 148 11.59 -3.09 -12.35
N GLU A 149 11.48 -4.17 -13.09
CA GLU A 149 10.66 -5.33 -12.79
C GLU A 149 11.21 -6.19 -11.62
N ASP A 150 12.45 -5.93 -11.19
CA ASP A 150 13.06 -6.58 -10.04
C ASP A 150 12.65 -5.93 -8.70
N TYR A 151 11.95 -4.80 -8.77
CA TYR A 151 11.47 -4.00 -7.64
C TYR A 151 9.96 -3.83 -7.71
N CYS A 152 9.30 -3.85 -6.59
CA CYS A 152 7.88 -3.55 -6.48
C CYS A 152 7.53 -2.88 -5.15
N GLY A 153 6.38 -2.28 -5.10
CA GLY A 153 5.63 -2.04 -3.88
C GLY A 153 4.38 -2.92 -3.88
N PHE A 154 3.59 -2.83 -2.83
CA PHE A 154 2.35 -3.58 -2.67
C PHE A 154 1.19 -2.67 -2.30
N LEU A 155 0.04 -2.86 -2.96
CA LEU A 155 -1.26 -2.43 -2.48
C LEU A 155 -1.92 -3.63 -1.81
N ILE A 156 -2.19 -3.52 -0.51
CA ILE A 156 -2.67 -4.60 0.34
C ILE A 156 -4.09 -4.23 0.79
N GLN A 157 -5.09 -4.82 0.15
CA GLN A 157 -6.49 -4.60 0.49
C GLN A 157 -6.89 -5.52 1.63
N THR A 158 -7.08 -4.95 2.79
CA THR A 158 -7.62 -5.63 3.97
C THR A 158 -9.12 -5.39 4.10
N ALA A 159 -9.77 -6.05 5.06
CA ALA A 159 -11.17 -5.80 5.38
C ALA A 159 -11.43 -4.37 5.92
N ASP A 160 -10.40 -3.72 6.47
CA ASP A 160 -10.52 -2.43 7.16
C ASP A 160 -9.91 -1.26 6.37
N GLY A 161 -9.34 -1.51 5.19
CA GLY A 161 -8.80 -0.47 4.33
C GLY A 161 -7.64 -0.93 3.44
N LEU A 162 -7.17 -0.02 2.60
CA LEU A 162 -6.10 -0.22 1.64
C LEU A 162 -4.77 0.30 2.23
N VAL A 163 -3.79 -0.55 2.33
CA VAL A 163 -2.42 -0.21 2.73
C VAL A 163 -1.54 -0.17 1.49
N TRP A 164 -0.76 0.89 1.32
CA TRP A 164 0.28 0.96 0.31
C TRP A 164 1.66 0.87 0.96
N ALA A 165 2.39 -0.18 0.61
CA ALA A 165 3.81 -0.35 0.91
C ALA A 165 4.60 -0.08 -0.38
N PRO A 166 5.18 1.11 -0.59
CA PRO A 166 5.80 1.49 -1.85
C PRO A 166 7.08 0.69 -2.17
N GLY A 167 7.76 0.16 -1.16
CA GLY A 167 9.15 -0.29 -1.27
C GLY A 167 10.08 0.89 -1.52
N ASP A 168 11.36 0.61 -1.69
CA ASP A 168 12.33 1.64 -2.05
C ASP A 168 12.18 2.02 -3.51
N SER A 169 12.05 3.31 -3.76
CA SER A 169 11.84 3.80 -5.13
C SER A 169 12.15 5.27 -5.28
N ARG A 170 12.78 5.61 -6.39
CA ARG A 170 12.71 6.97 -6.93
C ARG A 170 11.26 7.32 -7.23
N PHE A 171 10.94 8.61 -7.21
CA PHE A 171 9.61 9.08 -7.55
C PHE A 171 9.16 8.64 -8.93
N LEU A 172 7.97 8.05 -9.01
CA LEU A 172 7.28 7.72 -10.25
C LEU A 172 5.97 8.53 -10.34
N PRO A 173 5.67 9.17 -11.51
CA PRO A 173 4.41 9.91 -11.67
C PRO A 173 3.14 9.09 -11.39
N LYS A 174 3.22 7.75 -11.54
CA LYS A 174 2.13 6.82 -11.22
C LYS A 174 1.78 6.82 -9.72
N PHE A 175 2.72 7.18 -8.84
CA PHE A 175 2.47 7.27 -7.40
C PHE A 175 1.40 8.30 -7.01
N LEU A 176 1.14 9.28 -7.86
CA LEU A 176 0.08 10.27 -7.66
C LEU A 176 -1.31 9.82 -8.17
N ARG A 177 -1.39 8.60 -8.72
CA ARG A 177 -2.59 8.07 -9.39
C ARG A 177 -2.88 6.62 -9.00
N LEU A 178 -2.35 6.16 -7.87
CA LEU A 178 -2.72 4.86 -7.33
C LEU A 178 -4.12 4.93 -6.72
N PRO A 179 -4.80 3.79 -6.56
CA PRO A 179 -5.98 3.71 -5.70
C PRO A 179 -5.69 4.38 -4.36
N THR A 180 -6.60 5.22 -3.89
CA THR A 180 -6.38 6.05 -2.71
C THR A 180 -6.14 5.16 -1.48
N PRO A 181 -4.92 5.12 -0.91
CA PRO A 181 -4.65 4.29 0.27
C PRO A 181 -5.24 4.90 1.53
N ASP A 182 -5.59 4.06 2.50
CA ASP A 182 -5.93 4.47 3.85
C ASP A 182 -4.67 4.66 4.70
N VAL A 183 -3.62 3.88 4.39
CA VAL A 183 -2.32 3.93 5.05
C VAL A 183 -1.22 3.84 4.00
N ILE A 184 -0.16 4.61 4.20
CA ILE A 184 1.09 4.52 3.43
C ILE A 184 2.22 4.19 4.40
N PHE A 185 3.00 3.15 4.12
CA PHE A 185 4.31 2.94 4.76
C PHE A 185 5.26 3.93 4.12
N PHE A 186 5.53 5.00 4.86
CA PHE A 186 5.98 6.25 4.26
C PHE A 186 7.49 6.43 4.41
N ASP A 187 8.22 6.08 3.34
CA ASP A 187 9.60 6.50 3.16
C ASP A 187 9.65 7.98 2.73
N PHE A 188 10.57 8.74 3.30
CA PHE A 188 10.81 10.15 3.00
C PHE A 188 12.30 10.48 2.91
N SER A 189 13.11 9.46 2.64
CA SER A 189 14.57 9.57 2.49
C SER A 189 14.94 10.51 1.36
N ASP A 190 15.88 11.43 1.65
CA ASP A 190 16.29 12.49 0.73
C ASP A 190 17.61 12.15 0.02
N ASP A 191 17.54 11.17 -0.87
CA ASP A 191 18.68 10.78 -1.70
C ASP A 191 18.29 10.49 -3.15
N GLY A 192 19.26 10.07 -3.97
CA GLY A 192 19.07 9.90 -5.42
C GLY A 192 18.42 8.56 -5.82
N TRP A 193 18.27 7.61 -4.90
CA TRP A 193 17.71 6.27 -5.18
C TRP A 193 16.36 6.04 -4.53
N HIS A 194 16.02 6.84 -3.53
CA HIS A 194 14.72 6.88 -2.88
C HIS A 194 13.85 7.99 -3.46
N ILE A 195 12.69 8.17 -2.87
CA ILE A 195 11.66 9.10 -3.36
C ILE A 195 12.12 10.56 -3.37
N GLY A 196 13.02 10.95 -2.44
CA GLY A 196 13.42 12.33 -2.20
C GLY A 196 12.35 13.12 -1.44
N LEU A 197 12.78 13.94 -0.49
CA LEU A 197 11.89 14.62 0.47
C LEU A 197 10.77 15.45 -0.20
N ASP A 198 11.08 16.23 -1.24
CA ASP A 198 10.09 17.04 -1.95
C ASP A 198 9.02 16.20 -2.65
N ASN A 199 9.42 15.07 -3.22
CA ASN A 199 8.48 14.15 -3.86
C ASN A 199 7.67 13.35 -2.83
N ALA A 200 8.27 12.99 -1.68
CA ALA A 200 7.55 12.37 -0.57
C ALA A 200 6.41 13.29 -0.10
N VAL A 201 6.71 14.58 0.14
CA VAL A 201 5.71 15.60 0.46
C VAL A 201 4.63 15.69 -0.62
N LYS A 202 5.03 15.67 -1.90
CA LYS A 202 4.07 15.71 -3.02
C LYS A 202 3.14 14.49 -3.03
N VAL A 203 3.67 13.29 -2.77
CA VAL A 203 2.87 12.06 -2.69
C VAL A 203 1.95 12.11 -1.47
N ALA A 204 2.47 12.48 -0.30
CA ALA A 204 1.65 12.63 0.90
C ALA A 204 0.46 13.58 0.68
N ASN A 205 0.71 14.74 0.05
CA ASN A 205 -0.33 15.75 -0.19
C ASN A 205 -1.28 15.37 -1.34
N ALA A 206 -0.91 14.41 -2.20
CA ALA A 206 -1.84 13.83 -3.17
C ALA A 206 -2.88 12.89 -2.55
N TYR A 207 -2.60 12.38 -1.34
CA TYR A 207 -3.50 11.52 -0.57
C TYR A 207 -3.73 12.13 0.83
N PRO A 208 -4.46 13.25 0.92
CA PRO A 208 -4.54 14.06 2.14
C PRO A 208 -5.18 13.37 3.34
N ASP A 209 -5.90 12.28 3.13
CA ASP A 209 -6.57 11.51 4.17
C ASP A 209 -5.80 10.23 4.57
N ALA A 210 -4.82 9.82 3.77
CA ALA A 210 -4.04 8.62 4.07
C ALA A 210 -3.18 8.81 5.32
N GLN A 211 -3.21 7.87 6.24
CA GLN A 211 -2.34 7.84 7.41
C GLN A 211 -0.90 7.53 6.95
N LEU A 212 0.07 8.27 7.41
CA LEU A 212 1.49 8.12 7.06
C LEU A 212 2.23 7.46 8.21
N LEU A 213 2.55 6.17 8.08
CA LEU A 213 3.39 5.48 9.05
C LEU A 213 4.83 5.60 8.58
N LEU A 214 5.62 6.43 9.27
CA LEU A 214 6.99 6.70 8.86
C LEU A 214 7.85 5.45 8.94
N SER A 215 8.60 5.18 7.88
CA SER A 215 9.46 4.00 7.72
C SER A 215 10.82 4.39 7.14
N HIS A 216 11.76 3.47 7.14
CA HIS A 216 13.08 3.59 6.54
C HIS A 216 13.91 4.74 7.13
N TRP A 217 13.83 4.98 8.44
CA TRP A 217 14.53 6.08 9.10
C TRP A 217 14.98 5.71 10.52
N GLY A 218 16.15 6.24 10.92
CA GLY A 218 16.59 6.29 12.33
C GLY A 218 16.87 4.94 13.02
N THR A 219 16.85 3.82 12.32
CA THR A 219 17.03 2.48 12.88
C THR A 219 18.39 1.85 12.60
N VAL A 220 19.17 2.41 11.68
CA VAL A 220 20.48 1.92 11.27
C VAL A 220 21.56 2.91 11.70
N ASP A 221 22.65 2.41 12.28
CA ASP A 221 23.84 3.23 12.61
C ASP A 221 24.71 3.43 11.37
N ALA A 222 24.27 4.33 10.51
CA ALA A 222 24.94 4.69 9.27
C ALA A 222 24.89 6.20 9.03
N PRO A 223 25.55 7.03 9.88
CA PRO A 223 25.38 8.49 9.86
C PRO A 223 25.81 9.18 8.55
N GLY A 224 26.59 8.49 7.72
CA GLY A 224 26.98 8.97 6.38
C GLY A 224 26.02 8.59 5.26
N MET A 225 24.97 7.81 5.53
CA MET A 225 24.07 7.28 4.52
C MET A 225 22.68 7.91 4.65
N LYS A 226 22.35 8.81 3.74
CA LYS A 226 21.07 9.53 3.72
C LYS A 226 19.82 8.61 3.75
N PRO A 227 19.80 7.44 3.09
CA PRO A 227 18.65 6.54 3.14
C PRO A 227 18.14 6.23 4.54
N PHE A 228 19.02 6.10 5.53
CA PHE A 228 18.66 5.73 6.90
C PHE A 228 18.52 6.93 7.87
N ASN A 229 18.77 8.16 7.39
CA ASN A 229 18.91 9.35 8.24
C ASN A 229 17.88 10.45 7.96
N ALA A 230 16.72 10.10 7.40
CA ALA A 230 15.59 11.02 7.29
C ALA A 230 15.15 11.48 8.70
N ASP A 231 14.79 12.75 8.86
CA ASP A 231 14.30 13.29 10.12
C ASP A 231 12.80 13.64 10.00
N PRO A 232 11.92 13.07 10.83
CA PRO A 232 10.50 13.43 10.84
C PRO A 232 10.22 14.94 10.90
N LYS A 233 11.13 15.73 11.48
CA LYS A 233 11.01 17.19 11.52
C LYS A 233 11.06 17.85 10.14
N ASP A 234 11.68 17.19 9.16
CA ASP A 234 11.73 17.71 7.79
C ASP A 234 10.34 17.71 7.11
N LEU A 235 9.37 17.03 7.69
CA LEU A 235 7.96 17.00 7.25
C LEU A 235 7.12 18.13 7.88
N GLU A 236 7.61 18.79 8.94
CA GLU A 236 6.86 19.83 9.66
C GLU A 236 6.49 21.01 8.74
N GLY A 237 5.20 21.39 8.79
CA GLY A 237 4.66 22.49 7.97
C GLY A 237 4.59 22.23 6.47
N ARG A 238 4.93 21.02 6.01
CA ARG A 238 4.96 20.65 4.58
C ARG A 238 3.82 19.71 4.19
N ILE A 239 3.29 18.96 5.16
CA ILE A 239 2.24 17.96 4.96
C ILE A 239 0.89 18.58 5.34
N VAL A 240 -0.10 18.47 4.46
CA VAL A 240 -1.50 18.80 4.79
C VAL A 240 -2.05 17.76 5.77
N ASN A 241 -2.89 18.21 6.72
CA ASN A 241 -3.44 17.37 7.79
C ASN A 241 -2.33 16.64 8.56
N PRO A 242 -1.38 17.35 9.22
CA PRO A 242 -0.17 16.77 9.79
C PRO A 242 -0.44 15.77 10.93
N GLU A 243 -1.65 15.74 11.51
CA GLU A 243 -2.09 14.80 12.54
C GLU A 243 -2.12 13.33 12.05
N ARG A 244 -2.06 13.13 10.73
CA ARG A 244 -1.99 11.79 10.11
C ARG A 244 -0.57 11.23 10.00
N ILE A 245 0.44 11.99 10.44
CA ILE A 245 1.83 11.53 10.50
C ILE A 245 2.02 10.72 11.78
N HIS A 246 2.37 9.46 11.66
CA HIS A 246 2.62 8.55 12.78
C HIS A 246 4.11 8.21 12.85
N VAL A 247 4.75 8.70 13.90
CA VAL A 247 6.16 8.42 14.24
C VAL A 247 6.15 7.29 15.27
N LEU A 248 5.97 6.06 14.79
CA LEU A 248 5.82 4.89 15.66
C LEU A 248 7.16 4.49 16.29
N ALA A 249 7.12 3.98 17.51
CA ALA A 249 8.19 3.14 18.03
C ALA A 249 8.16 1.77 17.31
N PRO A 250 9.32 1.09 17.14
CA PRO A 250 9.30 -0.29 16.67
C PRO A 250 8.42 -1.15 17.57
N GLY A 251 7.50 -1.91 16.97
CA GLY A 251 6.51 -2.74 17.67
C GLY A 251 5.25 -2.01 18.16
N GLU A 252 5.21 -0.70 18.14
CA GLU A 252 4.01 0.07 18.51
C GLU A 252 2.83 -0.28 17.62
N THR A 253 1.65 -0.33 18.25
CA THR A 253 0.41 -0.71 17.57
C THR A 253 -0.24 0.48 16.89
N PHE A 254 -0.50 0.35 15.59
CA PHE A 254 -1.41 1.19 14.85
C PHE A 254 -2.65 0.37 14.47
N VAL A 255 -3.84 0.86 14.78
CA VAL A 255 -5.11 0.22 14.39
C VAL A 255 -5.62 0.89 13.14
N LEU A 256 -5.73 0.13 12.07
CA LEU A 256 -6.38 0.58 10.85
C LEU A 256 -7.89 0.62 11.12
N ASN A 257 -8.36 1.80 11.43
CA ASN A 257 -9.79 2.06 11.38
C ASN A 257 -10.10 2.38 9.93
N ALA A 258 -11.06 1.68 9.34
CA ALA A 258 -11.64 2.13 8.09
C ALA A 258 -11.99 3.61 8.32
N THR A 259 -11.13 4.48 7.82
CA THR A 259 -11.41 5.92 7.81
C THR A 259 -12.81 6.02 7.23
N GLN A 260 -13.61 6.97 7.68
CA GLN A 260 -15.01 7.15 7.25
C GLN A 260 -15.18 7.35 5.72
N LYS A 261 -14.35 6.68 4.91
CA LYS A 261 -14.51 6.56 3.45
C LYS A 261 -15.84 5.88 3.06
N ASN A 262 -16.53 5.30 4.05
CA ASN A 262 -17.82 4.65 3.84
C ASN A 262 -19.00 5.63 3.86
N LYS A 263 -18.76 6.92 3.67
CA LYS A 263 -19.84 7.89 3.43
C LYS A 263 -19.42 8.86 2.34
N ILE A 264 -20.32 9.08 1.43
CA ILE A 264 -20.20 10.17 0.45
C ILE A 264 -19.98 11.47 1.23
N ARG A 265 -18.83 12.13 0.98
CA ARG A 265 -18.51 13.42 1.61
C ARG A 265 -19.29 14.52 0.91
N MET A 266 -20.46 14.86 1.45
CA MET A 266 -21.34 15.88 0.88
C MET A 266 -20.64 17.25 0.77
N GLU A 267 -19.68 17.55 1.63
CA GLU A 267 -18.92 18.80 1.64
C GLU A 267 -17.93 18.94 0.46
N GLU A 268 -17.53 17.84 -0.16
CA GLU A 268 -16.61 17.80 -1.29
C GLU A 268 -17.31 17.64 -2.64
N MET A 269 -18.62 17.45 -2.64
CA MET A 269 -19.38 17.26 -3.87
C MET A 269 -19.53 18.56 -4.64
N ILE A 270 -19.27 18.49 -5.95
CA ILE A 270 -19.46 19.63 -6.87
C ILE A 270 -20.94 19.96 -7.02
N PHE A 271 -21.81 18.94 -6.96
CA PHE A 271 -23.26 19.08 -7.06
C PHE A 271 -23.94 18.43 -5.85
N ASN A 272 -25.21 18.73 -5.62
CA ASN A 272 -25.98 18.11 -4.54
C ASN A 272 -26.05 16.59 -4.69
N LEU A 273 -26.05 15.86 -3.55
CA LEU A 273 -26.11 14.40 -3.54
C LEU A 273 -27.31 13.82 -4.31
N GLY A 274 -28.43 14.52 -4.29
CA GLY A 274 -29.67 14.06 -4.89
C GLY A 274 -30.42 13.05 -4.02
N GLU A 275 -31.33 12.31 -4.65
CA GLU A 275 -32.18 11.33 -3.97
C GLU A 275 -31.60 9.92 -4.11
N LYS A 276 -31.89 9.05 -3.12
CA LYS A 276 -31.48 7.65 -3.19
C LYS A 276 -32.21 6.98 -4.36
N ALA A 277 -31.43 6.43 -5.28
CA ALA A 277 -31.95 5.72 -6.43
C ALA A 277 -32.63 4.41 -6.00
N VAL A 278 -33.82 4.17 -6.53
CA VAL A 278 -34.52 2.90 -6.38
C VAL A 278 -34.51 2.22 -7.75
N SER A 279 -33.60 1.26 -7.93
CA SER A 279 -33.50 0.49 -9.17
C SER A 279 -32.99 -0.92 -8.86
N GLU A 280 -33.53 -1.89 -9.58
CA GLU A 280 -33.04 -3.28 -9.52
C GLU A 280 -31.65 -3.48 -10.13
N HIS A 281 -31.15 -2.47 -10.86
CA HIS A 281 -29.84 -2.49 -11.50
C HIS A 281 -28.71 -2.00 -10.57
N TYR A 282 -29.04 -1.49 -9.38
CA TYR A 282 -28.03 -1.03 -8.42
C TYR A 282 -27.94 -2.01 -7.26
N THR A 283 -26.72 -2.39 -6.94
CA THR A 283 -26.42 -3.08 -5.69
C THR A 283 -25.80 -2.09 -4.72
N GLY A 284 -26.43 -1.97 -3.52
CA GLY A 284 -26.06 -1.01 -2.49
C GLY A 284 -26.72 0.36 -2.67
N ASP A 285 -26.20 1.36 -1.96
CA ASP A 285 -26.79 2.70 -1.91
C ASP A 285 -26.16 3.60 -2.99
N VAL A 286 -26.98 3.99 -3.95
CA VAL A 286 -26.63 4.90 -5.05
C VAL A 286 -27.57 6.09 -5.01
N TYR A 287 -27.04 7.29 -5.24
CA TYR A 287 -27.80 8.55 -5.25
C TYR A 287 -27.72 9.19 -6.62
N ILE A 288 -28.82 9.81 -7.04
CA ILE A 288 -28.93 10.49 -8.33
C ILE A 288 -29.39 11.94 -8.12
N SER A 289 -28.68 12.86 -8.74
CA SER A 289 -29.05 14.25 -8.87
C SER A 289 -29.15 14.63 -10.33
N GLY A 290 -30.35 14.98 -10.81
CA GLY A 290 -30.58 15.51 -12.17
C GLY A 290 -29.98 16.90 -12.29
N LEU A 291 -29.07 17.09 -13.25
CA LEU A 291 -28.41 18.38 -13.50
C LEU A 291 -29.00 19.11 -14.68
N LEU A 292 -29.32 18.41 -15.76
CA LEU A 292 -29.95 18.94 -16.95
C LEU A 292 -30.74 17.82 -17.64
N GLN A 293 -31.98 18.11 -17.99
CA GLN A 293 -32.79 17.20 -18.78
C GLN A 293 -33.52 17.98 -19.88
N ASN A 294 -33.37 17.55 -21.12
CA ASN A 294 -34.10 18.06 -22.27
C ASN A 294 -34.28 16.94 -23.31
N THR A 295 -34.75 17.29 -24.51
CA THR A 295 -35.00 16.27 -25.57
C THR A 295 -33.74 15.67 -26.19
N GLU A 296 -32.58 16.28 -25.96
CA GLU A 296 -31.31 15.84 -26.55
C GLU A 296 -30.36 15.26 -25.53
N TYR A 297 -30.39 15.74 -24.27
CA TYR A 297 -29.45 15.36 -23.23
C TYR A 297 -30.15 15.10 -21.90
N ASP A 298 -29.68 14.07 -21.22
CA ASP A 298 -29.97 13.76 -19.82
C ASP A 298 -28.68 13.69 -19.05
N ILE A 299 -28.37 14.71 -18.25
CA ILE A 299 -27.13 14.80 -17.48
C ILE A 299 -27.47 14.65 -16.01
N ASN A 300 -26.92 13.60 -15.42
CA ASN A 300 -27.12 13.25 -14.04
C ASN A 300 -25.77 13.10 -13.32
N GLN A 301 -25.71 13.53 -12.06
CA GLN A 301 -24.67 13.08 -11.16
C GLN A 301 -25.13 11.80 -10.49
N LEU A 302 -24.26 10.80 -10.48
CA LEU A 302 -24.43 9.57 -9.71
C LEU A 302 -23.37 9.53 -8.62
N ALA A 303 -23.77 9.20 -7.41
CA ALA A 303 -22.85 8.96 -6.30
C ALA A 303 -23.09 7.57 -5.73
N PHE A 304 -22.04 6.76 -5.69
CA PHE A 304 -22.06 5.38 -5.22
C PHE A 304 -21.41 5.31 -3.85
N GLU A 305 -22.09 4.72 -2.87
CA GLU A 305 -21.42 4.34 -1.63
C GLU A 305 -20.37 3.25 -1.93
N PRO A 306 -19.30 3.15 -1.13
CA PRO A 306 -18.28 2.13 -1.34
C PRO A 306 -18.83 0.71 -1.41
N GLY A 307 -18.35 -0.06 -2.40
CA GLY A 307 -18.81 -1.42 -2.65
C GLY A 307 -20.11 -1.52 -3.46
N CYS A 308 -20.73 -0.40 -3.80
CA CYS A 308 -21.90 -0.39 -4.68
C CYS A 308 -21.49 -0.54 -6.14
N TYR A 309 -22.34 -1.13 -6.93
CA TYR A 309 -22.14 -1.27 -8.35
C TYR A 309 -23.45 -1.20 -9.13
N ASN A 310 -23.32 -0.92 -10.41
CA ASN A 310 -24.39 -0.97 -11.39
C ASN A 310 -24.25 -2.29 -12.19
N ASP A 311 -25.36 -2.97 -12.39
CA ASP A 311 -25.38 -4.20 -13.18
C ASP A 311 -25.10 -3.93 -14.67
N TRP A 312 -24.78 -5.00 -15.40
CA TRP A 312 -24.60 -4.95 -16.84
C TRP A 312 -25.88 -4.41 -17.51
N HIS A 313 -25.73 -3.33 -18.26
CA HIS A 313 -26.83 -2.73 -18.99
C HIS A 313 -26.34 -2.09 -20.29
N ILE A 314 -27.28 -1.76 -21.15
CA ILE A 314 -27.06 -1.05 -22.41
C ILE A 314 -28.00 0.14 -22.48
N HIS A 315 -27.63 1.15 -23.23
CA HIS A 315 -28.46 2.29 -23.59
C HIS A 315 -28.87 2.17 -25.07
N PRO A 316 -30.05 1.61 -25.40
CA PRO A 316 -30.50 1.51 -26.77
C PRO A 316 -30.68 2.92 -27.35
N ASP A 317 -30.16 3.13 -28.56
CA ASP A 317 -30.28 4.39 -29.31
C ASP A 317 -29.69 5.64 -28.62
N ALA A 318 -28.80 5.46 -27.63
CA ALA A 318 -28.14 6.54 -26.91
C ALA A 318 -26.66 6.27 -26.73
N SER A 319 -25.89 7.34 -26.56
CA SER A 319 -24.48 7.30 -26.15
C SER A 319 -24.39 7.80 -24.71
N GLN A 320 -23.58 7.12 -23.90
CA GLN A 320 -23.28 7.55 -22.55
C GLN A 320 -21.85 8.05 -22.47
N VAL A 321 -21.64 9.15 -21.76
CA VAL A 321 -20.31 9.65 -21.38
C VAL A 321 -20.27 9.70 -19.85
N LEU A 322 -19.27 9.05 -19.27
CA LEU A 322 -19.01 9.09 -17.83
C LEU A 322 -17.82 9.99 -17.57
N LEU A 323 -17.99 11.00 -16.72
CA LEU A 323 -16.94 11.86 -16.21
C LEU A 323 -16.77 11.56 -14.71
N ILE A 324 -15.60 11.10 -14.31
CA ILE A 324 -15.31 10.78 -12.92
C ILE A 324 -14.93 12.07 -12.19
N LEU A 325 -15.81 12.55 -11.35
CA LEU A 325 -15.64 13.81 -10.61
C LEU A 325 -14.85 13.62 -9.32
N GLU A 326 -15.07 12.48 -8.64
CA GLU A 326 -14.45 12.16 -7.35
C GLU A 326 -14.43 10.64 -7.13
N GLY A 327 -13.53 10.17 -6.23
CA GLY A 327 -13.42 8.77 -5.88
C GLY A 327 -12.76 7.90 -6.96
N GLU A 328 -12.96 6.60 -6.82
CA GLU A 328 -12.46 5.59 -7.75
C GLU A 328 -13.45 4.42 -7.88
N GLY A 329 -13.41 3.73 -8.99
CA GLY A 329 -14.28 2.58 -9.24
C GLY A 329 -13.78 1.75 -10.43
N TYR A 330 -14.45 0.65 -10.68
CA TYR A 330 -14.14 -0.19 -11.84
C TYR A 330 -15.22 -0.07 -12.91
N TYR A 331 -14.77 0.01 -14.15
CA TYR A 331 -15.61 -0.04 -15.34
C TYR A 331 -15.21 -1.25 -16.17
N GLN A 332 -16.20 -1.87 -16.80
CA GLN A 332 -15.96 -2.99 -17.69
C GLN A 332 -16.95 -2.97 -18.86
N GLU A 333 -16.44 -3.18 -20.07
CA GLU A 333 -17.24 -3.49 -21.25
C GLU A 333 -17.25 -4.99 -21.49
N GLU A 334 -18.32 -5.49 -22.12
CA GLU A 334 -18.42 -6.89 -22.49
C GLU A 334 -17.23 -7.35 -23.34
N GLY A 335 -16.61 -8.45 -22.93
CA GLY A 335 -15.44 -9.00 -23.63
C GLY A 335 -14.11 -8.26 -23.38
N LYS A 336 -14.11 -7.19 -22.56
CA LYS A 336 -12.89 -6.45 -22.22
C LYS A 336 -12.52 -6.63 -20.73
N PRO A 337 -11.24 -6.46 -20.37
CA PRO A 337 -10.82 -6.49 -18.96
C PRO A 337 -11.40 -5.29 -18.18
N LYS A 338 -11.54 -5.47 -16.86
CA LYS A 338 -11.88 -4.37 -15.95
C LYS A 338 -10.84 -3.24 -16.05
N ARG A 339 -11.32 -2.00 -16.07
CA ARG A 339 -10.51 -0.79 -16.05
C ARG A 339 -10.80 -0.03 -14.75
N LEU A 340 -9.74 0.32 -14.00
CA LEU A 340 -9.86 1.24 -12.88
C LEU A 340 -10.12 2.64 -13.43
N LEU A 341 -11.08 3.33 -12.84
CA LEU A 341 -11.40 4.73 -13.10
C LEU A 341 -11.06 5.55 -11.86
N VAL A 342 -10.47 6.71 -12.09
CA VAL A 342 -10.12 7.68 -11.07
C VAL A 342 -10.58 9.07 -11.47
N LYS A 343 -10.62 10.00 -10.52
CA LYS A 343 -10.96 11.40 -10.76
C LYS A 343 -10.28 11.96 -12.02
N GLY A 344 -11.07 12.56 -12.91
CA GLY A 344 -10.65 13.14 -14.18
C GLY A 344 -10.68 12.18 -15.37
N ASP A 345 -10.97 10.90 -15.16
CA ASP A 345 -11.21 10.00 -16.29
C ASP A 345 -12.52 10.31 -17.01
N VAL A 346 -12.51 10.08 -18.32
CA VAL A 346 -13.68 10.19 -19.19
C VAL A 346 -13.78 8.90 -20.02
N ILE A 347 -14.98 8.35 -20.12
CA ILE A 347 -15.31 7.15 -20.91
C ILE A 347 -16.43 7.52 -21.86
#